data_d50c925d02be8d0e5a740e09f7ec3f89
#
_entry.id   d50c925d02be8d0e5a740e09f7ec3f89
#
_cell.length_a   1.000
_cell.length_b   1.000
_cell.length_c   1.000
_cell.angle_alpha   90.00
_cell.angle_beta   90.00
_cell.angle_gamma   90.00
#
_symmetry.space_group_name_H-M   'P 1'
#
loop_
_entity.id
_entity.type
_entity.pdbx_description
1 polymer ?
#
loop_
_entity_poly.entity_id
_entity_poly.type
_entity_poly.pdbx_seq_one_letter_code
_entity_poly.pdbx_strand_id
1 'polypeptide(L)'
;MEENFNIHLGRRLRMRRLSLGLTQTKVAQAINVTFQQIQKYEKGTNGVSSSRLMQLSQFLQVPITYFYEEYKDFRDINSDKDTSDDLNFSFLIKTFSKLSRFDKDKILAVLRNTEGLVKRG
;
A
#
# COMPACT_ATOMS: atom_id res chain seq x y z
N MET A 1 0.13 16.17 16.74
CA MET A 1 1.27 16.14 15.82
C MET A 1 0.95 15.20 14.66
N GLU A 2 1.18 15.67 13.45
CA GLU A 2 0.87 14.87 12.28
C GLU A 2 1.88 13.75 12.09
N GLU A 3 1.39 12.60 11.69
CA GLU A 3 2.24 11.47 11.38
C GLU A 3 2.95 11.72 10.05
N ASN A 4 4.25 11.50 10.05
CA ASN A 4 5.05 11.53 8.83
C ASN A 4 4.63 10.36 7.93
N PHE A 5 4.49 10.62 6.63
CA PHE A 5 4.10 9.57 5.69
C PHE A 5 5.08 8.39 5.72
N ASN A 6 6.37 8.65 5.86
CA ASN A 6 7.36 7.57 5.91
C ASN A 6 7.14 6.66 7.10
N ILE A 7 6.75 7.22 8.24
CA ILE A 7 6.43 6.43 9.43
C ILE A 7 5.18 5.58 9.18
N HIS A 8 4.16 6.18 8.60
CA HIS A 8 2.93 5.47 8.26
C HIS A 8 3.20 4.31 7.29
N LEU A 9 3.93 4.61 6.22
CA LEU A 9 4.28 3.60 5.22
C LEU A 9 5.08 2.46 5.84
N GLY A 10 6.04 2.80 6.69
CA GLY A 10 6.87 1.81 7.37
C GLY A 10 6.04 0.89 8.26
N ARG A 11 5.07 1.46 8.96
CA ARG A 11 4.15 0.69 9.80
C ARG A 11 3.31 -0.27 8.95
N ARG A 12 2.80 0.20 7.82
CA ARG A 12 2.00 -0.64 6.92
C ARG A 12 2.84 -1.76 6.33
N LEU A 13 4.07 -1.45 5.96
CA LEU A 13 5.02 -2.44 5.48
C LEU A 13 5.25 -3.53 6.53
N ARG A 14 5.53 -3.13 7.75
CA ARG A 14 5.77 -4.08 8.83
C ARG A 14 4.54 -4.94 9.11
N MET A 15 3.37 -4.34 9.16
CA MET A 15 2.13 -5.07 9.40
C MET A 15 1.91 -6.15 8.37
N ARG A 16 2.08 -5.82 7.11
CA ARG A 16 1.87 -6.81 6.04
C ARG A 16 2.93 -7.90 6.09
N ARG A 17 4.20 -7.51 6.30
CA ARG A 17 5.28 -8.48 6.42
C ARG A 17 4.99 -9.49 7.53
N LEU A 18 4.62 -9.02 8.70
CA LEU A 18 4.33 -9.87 9.85
C LEU A 18 3.11 -10.75 9.59
N SER A 19 2.10 -10.22 8.92
CA SER A 19 0.89 -11.00 8.62
C SER A 19 1.19 -12.17 7.69
N LEU A 20 2.24 -12.05 6.87
CA LEU A 20 2.67 -13.13 5.97
C LEU A 20 3.73 -14.03 6.59
N GLY A 21 4.14 -13.75 7.83
CA GLY A 21 5.17 -14.54 8.50
C GLY A 21 6.57 -14.35 7.92
N LEU A 22 6.83 -13.21 7.29
CA LEU A 22 8.11 -12.96 6.63
C LEU A 22 9.07 -12.22 7.54
N THR A 23 10.37 -12.53 7.40
CA THR A 23 11.42 -11.79 8.08
C THR A 23 11.80 -10.56 7.27
N GLN A 24 12.44 -9.59 7.93
CA GLN A 24 13.00 -8.43 7.24
C GLN A 24 14.03 -8.84 6.19
N THR A 25 14.85 -9.84 6.51
CA THR A 25 15.84 -10.36 5.56
C THR A 25 15.19 -10.91 4.30
N LYS A 26 14.08 -11.63 4.45
CA LYS A 26 13.37 -12.20 3.30
C LYS A 26 12.87 -11.10 2.38
N VAL A 27 12.28 -10.06 2.96
CA VAL A 27 11.79 -8.92 2.17
C VAL A 27 12.96 -8.21 1.49
N ALA A 28 14.06 -8.02 2.21
CA ALA A 28 15.25 -7.36 1.66
C ALA A 28 15.76 -8.12 0.44
N GLN A 29 15.85 -9.44 0.53
CA GLN A 29 16.30 -10.27 -0.59
C GLN A 29 15.36 -10.15 -1.79
N ALA A 30 14.05 -10.07 -1.54
CA ALA A 30 13.06 -10.05 -2.60
C ALA A 30 13.16 -8.79 -3.46
N ILE A 31 13.51 -7.65 -2.87
CA ILE A 31 13.60 -6.39 -3.61
C ILE A 31 15.05 -5.91 -3.77
N ASN A 32 15.99 -6.79 -3.45
CA ASN A 32 17.42 -6.55 -3.65
C ASN A 32 17.95 -5.31 -2.93
N VAL A 33 17.61 -5.21 -1.66
CA VAL A 33 18.16 -4.19 -0.77
C VAL A 33 18.75 -4.87 0.46
N THR A 34 19.44 -4.10 1.30
CA THR A 34 20.02 -4.64 2.52
C THR A 34 18.96 -4.80 3.60
N PHE A 35 19.22 -5.68 4.54
CA PHE A 35 18.40 -5.84 5.75
C PHE A 35 18.25 -4.51 6.49
N GLN A 36 19.34 -3.77 6.63
CA GLN A 36 19.32 -2.45 7.28
C GLN A 36 18.40 -1.49 6.57
N GLN A 37 18.31 -1.57 5.24
CA GLN A 37 17.42 -0.70 4.49
C GLN A 37 15.95 -1.00 4.82
N ILE A 38 15.59 -2.29 4.94
CA ILE A 38 14.23 -2.65 5.34
C ILE A 38 13.94 -2.14 6.75
N GLN A 39 14.89 -2.25 7.67
CA GLN A 39 14.72 -1.71 9.02
C GLN A 39 14.41 -0.20 8.98
N LYS A 40 15.15 0.54 8.16
CA LYS A 40 14.96 1.98 8.01
C LYS A 40 13.59 2.30 7.40
N TYR A 41 13.16 1.53 6.41
CA TYR A 41 11.82 1.70 5.84
C TYR A 41 10.74 1.49 6.91
N GLU A 42 10.84 0.42 7.68
CA GLU A 42 9.84 0.09 8.68
C GLU A 42 9.80 1.10 9.84
N LYS A 43 10.93 1.71 10.16
CA LYS A 43 11.01 2.75 11.17
C LYS A 43 10.59 4.12 10.64
N GLY A 44 10.53 4.28 9.33
CA GLY A 44 10.20 5.56 8.72
C GLY A 44 11.35 6.55 8.71
N THR A 45 12.58 6.10 8.95
CA THR A 45 13.75 6.97 8.90
C THR A 45 14.17 7.30 7.48
N ASN A 46 13.85 6.43 6.53
CA ASN A 46 14.10 6.66 5.11
C ASN A 46 12.79 6.51 4.34
N GLY A 47 12.60 7.34 3.33
CA GLY A 47 11.49 7.17 2.40
C GLY A 47 11.74 6.02 1.45
N VAL A 48 10.67 5.52 0.85
CA VAL A 48 10.70 4.43 -0.12
C VAL A 48 10.43 5.02 -1.50
N SER A 49 11.33 4.77 -2.45
CA SER A 49 11.13 5.23 -3.82
C SER A 49 9.91 4.55 -4.44
N SER A 50 9.36 5.18 -5.48
CA SER A 50 8.20 4.62 -6.19
C SER A 50 8.49 3.23 -6.71
N SER A 51 9.66 3.02 -7.29
CA SER A 51 10.01 1.71 -7.85
C SER A 51 10.13 0.65 -6.75
N ARG A 52 10.72 1.00 -5.62
CA ARG A 52 10.80 0.06 -4.47
C ARG A 52 9.43 -0.23 -3.90
N LEU A 53 8.58 0.79 -3.83
CA LEU A 53 7.22 0.61 -3.32
C LEU A 53 6.44 -0.36 -4.21
N MET A 54 6.60 -0.24 -5.53
CA MET A 54 5.98 -1.18 -6.46
C MET A 54 6.49 -2.61 -6.26
N GLN A 55 7.80 -2.76 -6.09
CA GLN A 55 8.38 -4.07 -5.82
C GLN A 55 7.84 -4.67 -4.52
N LEU A 56 7.72 -3.85 -3.49
CA LEU A 56 7.15 -4.29 -2.21
C LEU A 56 5.69 -4.71 -2.38
N SER A 57 4.90 -3.91 -3.09
CA SER A 57 3.49 -4.24 -3.28
C SER A 57 3.32 -5.57 -4.01
N GLN A 58 4.13 -5.80 -5.03
CA GLN A 58 4.09 -7.05 -5.78
C GLN A 58 4.50 -8.24 -4.93
N PHE A 59 5.61 -8.11 -4.21
CA PHE A 59 6.12 -9.20 -3.39
C PHE A 59 5.17 -9.53 -2.24
N LEU A 60 4.65 -8.50 -1.60
CA LEU A 60 3.75 -8.66 -0.44
C LEU A 60 2.30 -8.90 -0.85
N GLN A 61 2.01 -8.89 -2.14
CA GLN A 61 0.70 -9.18 -2.71
C GLN A 61 -0.39 -8.25 -2.17
N VAL A 62 -0.09 -6.97 -2.16
CA VAL A 62 -1.05 -5.92 -1.83
C VAL A 62 -1.07 -4.89 -2.94
N PRO A 63 -2.19 -4.22 -3.16
CA PRO A 63 -2.19 -3.07 -4.08
C PRO A 63 -1.36 -1.95 -3.46
N ILE A 64 -0.82 -1.08 -4.32
CA ILE A 64 0.01 0.03 -3.83
C ILE A 64 -0.78 0.94 -2.90
N THR A 65 -2.10 1.01 -3.09
CA THR A 65 -2.98 1.80 -2.23
C THR A 65 -2.97 1.32 -0.78
N TYR A 66 -2.60 0.06 -0.54
CA TYR A 66 -2.48 -0.48 0.81
C TYR A 66 -1.60 0.41 1.69
N PHE A 67 -0.50 0.92 1.13
CA PHE A 67 0.47 1.72 1.88
C PHE A 67 -0.05 3.12 2.22
N TYR A 68 -1.08 3.58 1.53
CA TYR A 68 -1.70 4.89 1.74
C TYR A 68 -2.95 4.82 2.60
N GLU A 69 -3.52 3.64 2.78
CA GLU A 69 -4.75 3.49 3.56
C GLU A 69 -4.57 4.00 4.98
N GLU A 70 -5.59 4.69 5.48
CA GLU A 70 -5.62 5.22 6.85
C GLU A 70 -4.56 6.29 7.12
N TYR A 71 -3.84 6.75 6.10
CA TYR A 71 -2.96 7.88 6.28
C TYR A 71 -3.78 9.14 6.47
N LYS A 72 -3.38 9.97 7.41
CA LYS A 72 -4.17 11.13 7.83
C LYS A 72 -4.48 12.08 6.67
N ASP A 73 -3.47 12.41 5.85
CA ASP A 73 -3.68 13.31 4.73
C ASP A 73 -4.66 12.73 3.71
N PHE A 74 -4.58 11.42 3.49
CA PHE A 74 -5.52 10.72 2.61
C PHE A 74 -6.94 10.84 3.14
N ARG A 75 -7.12 10.63 4.45
CA ARG A 75 -8.44 10.73 5.08
C ARG A 75 -8.96 12.15 5.11
N ASP A 76 -8.08 13.12 5.35
CA ASP A 76 -8.46 14.53 5.40
C ASP A 76 -8.96 15.00 4.03
N ILE A 77 -8.32 14.59 2.94
CA ILE A 77 -8.77 14.90 1.60
C ILE A 77 -10.20 14.40 1.40
N ASN A 78 -10.49 13.22 1.92
CA ASN A 78 -11.79 12.59 1.78
C ASN A 78 -12.84 13.18 2.74
N SER A 79 -12.43 13.58 3.94
CA SER A 79 -13.35 14.02 4.97
C SER A 79 -13.70 15.51 4.87
N ASP A 80 -12.91 16.31 4.19
CA ASP A 80 -13.11 17.75 4.07
C ASP A 80 -14.28 18.12 3.13
N LYS A 81 -14.86 17.14 2.50
CA LYS A 81 -15.94 17.38 1.53
C LYS A 81 -17.15 16.56 1.90
N ASP A 82 -18.31 17.16 1.74
CA ASP A 82 -19.59 16.51 2.07
C ASP A 82 -19.90 15.32 1.18
N THR A 83 -19.21 15.19 0.07
CA THR A 83 -19.35 14.07 -0.86
C THR A 83 -18.15 13.17 -0.76
N SER A 84 -17.85 12.71 0.45
CA SER A 84 -16.67 11.92 0.73
C SER A 84 -16.57 10.68 -0.15
N ASP A 85 -17.70 10.02 -0.44
CA ASP A 85 -17.69 8.81 -1.26
C ASP A 85 -17.23 9.10 -2.68
N ASP A 86 -17.74 10.20 -3.27
CA ASP A 86 -17.35 10.60 -4.62
C ASP A 86 -15.87 10.98 -4.68
N LEU A 87 -15.39 11.65 -3.65
CA LEU A 87 -13.97 12.03 -3.59
C LEU A 87 -13.07 10.82 -3.42
N ASN A 88 -13.46 9.90 -2.56
CA ASN A 88 -12.73 8.64 -2.38
C ASN A 88 -12.62 7.91 -3.71
N PHE A 89 -13.73 7.83 -4.41
CA PHE A 89 -13.78 7.17 -5.70
C PHE A 89 -12.90 7.88 -6.73
N SER A 90 -12.99 9.22 -6.79
CA SER A 90 -12.18 10.02 -7.71
C SER A 90 -10.68 9.87 -7.42
N PHE A 91 -10.31 9.89 -6.14
CA PHE A 91 -8.92 9.73 -5.73
C PHE A 91 -8.40 8.35 -6.13
N LEU A 92 -9.19 7.31 -5.87
CA LEU A 92 -8.82 5.95 -6.22
C LEU A 92 -8.68 5.77 -7.72
N ILE A 93 -9.57 6.37 -8.50
CA ILE A 93 -9.49 6.33 -9.97
C ILE A 93 -8.22 7.01 -10.45
N LYS A 94 -7.90 8.19 -9.92
CA LYS A 94 -6.68 8.89 -10.30
C LYS A 94 -5.44 8.09 -9.96
N THR A 95 -5.40 7.52 -8.77
CA THR A 95 -4.30 6.69 -8.33
C THR A 95 -4.19 5.45 -9.21
N PHE A 96 -5.33 4.79 -9.45
CA PHE A 96 -5.41 3.60 -10.28
C PHE A 96 -4.90 3.88 -11.69
N SER A 97 -5.32 5.00 -12.29
CA SER A 97 -4.93 5.33 -13.66
C SER A 97 -3.43 5.58 -13.82
N LYS A 98 -2.74 5.92 -12.72
CA LYS A 98 -1.29 6.12 -12.72
C LYS A 98 -0.51 4.83 -12.52
N LEU A 99 -1.18 3.74 -12.18
CA LEU A 99 -0.53 2.46 -11.96
C LEU A 99 -0.18 1.79 -13.28
N SER A 100 0.79 0.89 -13.24
CA SER A 100 1.10 0.04 -14.37
C SER A 100 -0.08 -0.89 -14.66
N ARG A 101 -0.14 -1.41 -15.88
CA ARG A 101 -1.17 -2.36 -16.25
C ARG A 101 -1.16 -3.59 -15.34
N PHE A 102 0.02 -4.04 -14.98
CA PHE A 102 0.17 -5.19 -14.08
C PHE A 102 -0.49 -4.93 -12.73
N ASP A 103 -0.25 -3.75 -12.16
CA ASP A 103 -0.82 -3.39 -10.86
C ASP A 103 -2.34 -3.24 -10.95
N LYS A 104 -2.83 -2.68 -12.06
CA LYS A 104 -4.27 -2.57 -12.31
C LYS A 104 -4.93 -3.94 -12.35
N ASP A 105 -4.31 -4.89 -13.03
CA ASP A 105 -4.84 -6.25 -13.15
C ASP A 105 -4.88 -6.93 -11.78
N LYS A 106 -3.87 -6.71 -10.95
CA LYS A 106 -3.84 -7.25 -9.60
C LYS A 106 -4.99 -6.72 -8.75
N ILE A 107 -5.23 -5.42 -8.81
CA ILE A 107 -6.32 -4.80 -8.05
C ILE A 107 -7.67 -5.36 -8.53
N LEU A 108 -7.84 -5.44 -9.83
CA LEU A 108 -9.08 -5.98 -10.41
C LEU A 108 -9.31 -7.43 -10.02
N ALA A 109 -8.24 -8.22 -9.97
CA ALA A 109 -8.34 -9.62 -9.56
C ALA A 109 -8.81 -9.74 -8.12
N VAL A 110 -8.28 -8.91 -7.23
CA VAL A 110 -8.70 -8.89 -5.82
C VAL A 110 -10.17 -8.54 -5.70
N LEU A 111 -10.62 -7.51 -6.42
CA LEU A 111 -12.01 -7.07 -6.39
C LEU A 111 -12.94 -8.16 -6.94
N ARG A 112 -12.55 -8.83 -8.02
CA ARG A 112 -13.36 -9.92 -8.59
C ARG A 112 -13.48 -11.09 -7.61
N ASN A 113 -12.41 -11.44 -6.95
CA ASN A 113 -12.45 -12.52 -5.95
C ASN A 113 -13.39 -12.17 -4.81
N THR A 114 -13.37 -10.92 -4.35
CA THR A 114 -14.26 -10.46 -3.30
C THR A 114 -15.72 -10.54 -3.73
N GLU A 115 -16.02 -10.08 -4.94
CA GLU A 115 -17.36 -10.17 -5.49
C GLU A 115 -17.83 -11.61 -5.65
N GLY A 116 -16.94 -12.49 -6.10
CA GLY A 116 -17.26 -13.90 -6.24
C GLY A 116 -17.65 -14.52 -4.92
N LEU A 117 -16.92 -14.19 -3.85
CA LEU A 117 -17.24 -14.69 -2.51
C LEU A 117 -18.60 -14.17 -2.03
N VAL A 118 -18.88 -12.90 -2.26
CA VAL A 118 -20.16 -12.32 -1.86
C VAL A 118 -21.32 -12.94 -2.62
N LYS A 119 -21.17 -13.16 -3.92
CA LYS A 119 -22.21 -13.73 -4.75
C LYS A 119 -22.50 -15.20 -4.41
N ARG A 120 -21.53 -15.91 -3.89
CA ARG A 120 -21.69 -17.30 -3.53
C ARG A 120 -22.26 -17.48 -2.12
N GLY A 121 -22.15 -16.45 -1.32
CA GLY A 121 -22.72 -16.42 0.00
C GLY A 121 -24.20 -16.13 -0.06
#